data_5bee69d91432a8c5cffbc29fd0dcfe2f
#
_entry.id   5bee69d91432a8c5cffbc29fd0dcfe2f
#
_cell.length_a   1.000
_cell.length_b   1.000
_cell.length_c   1.000
_cell.angle_alpha   90.00
_cell.angle_beta   90.00
_cell.angle_gamma   90.00
#
_symmetry.space_group_name_H-M   'P 1'
#
loop_
_entity.id
_entity.type
_entity.pdbx_description
1 polymer ?
#
loop_
_entity_poly.entity_id
_entity_poly.type
_entity_poly.pdbx_seq_one_letter_code
_entity_poly.pdbx_strand_id
1 'polypeptide(L)'
;MTQAWRILSEKRAQEVTKAQVVVASCVAKKKTIEEQMEKLDELISEYSKELFRAKKDGSADIGASNLRRQFIAEVQQARDGLNHENSMLEIDLRVAREALQEKQLEEMKAKKMLERDQERAEKNNNLRERKDYEATALNQFNLRNI
;
A
#
# COMPACT_ATOMS: atom_id res chain seq x y z
N MET A 1 3.27 15.73 28.01
CA MET A 1 3.72 14.51 27.33
C MET A 1 2.63 13.81 26.52
N THR A 2 1.44 13.62 27.06
CA THR A 2 0.31 12.98 26.33
C THR A 2 -0.02 13.68 25.01
N GLN A 3 0.00 15.00 25.01
CA GLN A 3 -0.27 15.81 23.82
C GLN A 3 0.81 15.60 22.73
N ALA A 4 2.07 15.51 23.12
CA ALA A 4 3.18 15.24 22.19
C ALA A 4 3.04 13.86 21.53
N TRP A 5 2.67 12.85 22.29
CA TRP A 5 2.41 11.50 21.76
C TRP A 5 1.20 11.45 20.87
N ARG A 6 0.17 12.24 21.18
CA ARG A 6 -1.01 12.36 20.32
C ARG A 6 -0.66 12.96 18.97
N ILE A 7 0.10 14.06 18.96
CA ILE A 7 0.55 14.71 17.73
C ILE A 7 1.43 13.75 16.91
N LEU A 8 2.35 13.04 17.56
CA LEU A 8 3.22 12.07 16.90
C LEU A 8 2.39 10.91 16.31
N SER A 9 1.42 10.39 17.05
CA SER A 9 0.53 9.33 16.59
C SER A 9 -0.27 9.76 15.35
N GLU A 10 -0.79 10.97 15.33
CA GLU A 10 -1.50 11.54 14.17
C GLU A 10 -0.57 11.70 12.98
N LYS A 11 0.65 12.17 13.19
CA LYS A 11 1.66 12.30 12.15
C LYS A 11 2.01 10.94 11.55
N ARG A 12 2.21 9.92 12.39
CA ARG A 12 2.49 8.55 11.95
C ARG A 12 1.32 7.96 11.15
N ALA A 13 0.10 8.24 11.58
CA ALA A 13 -1.10 7.83 10.84
C ALA A 13 -1.17 8.47 9.44
N GLN A 14 -0.80 9.73 9.31
CA GLN A 14 -0.72 10.41 8.01
C GLN A 14 0.37 9.81 7.12
N GLU A 15 1.52 9.44 7.68
CA GLU A 15 2.60 8.77 6.95
C GLU A 15 2.16 7.40 6.44
N VAL A 16 1.40 6.65 7.22
CA VAL A 16 0.79 5.37 6.80
C VAL A 16 -0.16 5.58 5.63
N THR A 17 -1.03 6.58 5.71
CA THR A 17 -1.96 6.91 4.62
C THR A 17 -1.21 7.25 3.33
N LYS A 18 -0.15 8.04 3.40
CA LYS A 18 0.70 8.36 2.24
C LYS A 18 1.35 7.11 1.65
N ALA A 19 1.86 6.22 2.49
CA ALA A 19 2.46 4.97 2.07
C ALA A 19 1.42 4.04 1.40
N GLN A 20 0.19 4.01 1.90
CA GLN A 20 -0.92 3.27 1.28
C GLN A 20 -1.25 3.80 -0.11
N VAL A 21 -1.24 5.11 -0.31
CA VAL A 21 -1.45 5.74 -1.63
C VAL A 21 -0.38 5.31 -2.62
N VAL A 22 0.88 5.26 -2.20
CA VAL A 22 1.99 4.81 -3.05
C VAL A 22 1.79 3.35 -3.48
N VAL A 23 1.43 2.47 -2.56
CA VAL A 23 1.13 1.06 -2.85
C VAL A 23 -0.03 0.97 -3.85
N ALA A 24 -1.13 1.68 -3.60
CA ALA A 24 -2.30 1.68 -4.48
C ALA A 24 -1.96 2.18 -5.89
N SER A 25 -1.12 3.20 -6.00
CA SER A 25 -0.63 3.72 -7.29
C SER A 25 0.16 2.67 -8.07
N CYS A 26 1.07 1.95 -7.41
CA CYS A 26 1.85 0.89 -8.04
C CYS A 26 0.95 -0.27 -8.50
N VAL A 27 -0.02 -0.67 -7.68
CA VAL A 27 -0.99 -1.72 -8.03
C VAL A 27 -1.82 -1.32 -9.25
N ALA A 28 -2.29 -0.08 -9.30
CA ALA A 28 -3.08 0.44 -10.42
C ALA A 28 -2.28 0.47 -11.73
N LYS A 29 -1.04 0.94 -11.67
CA LYS A 29 -0.13 0.96 -12.83
C LYS A 29 0.17 -0.44 -13.34
N LYS A 30 0.44 -1.36 -12.43
CA LYS A 30 0.70 -2.76 -12.75
C LYS A 30 -0.50 -3.40 -13.46
N LYS A 31 -1.69 -3.18 -12.95
CA LYS A 31 -2.93 -3.66 -13.57
C LYS A 31 -3.11 -3.14 -14.99
N THR A 32 -2.87 -1.85 -15.21
CA THR A 32 -2.94 -1.23 -16.54
C THR A 32 -1.96 -1.88 -17.52
N ILE A 33 -0.72 -2.11 -17.09
CA ILE A 33 0.30 -2.76 -17.92
C ILE A 33 -0.08 -4.20 -18.24
N GLU A 34 -0.58 -4.96 -17.28
CA GLU A 34 -1.05 -6.34 -17.49
C GLU A 34 -2.20 -6.40 -18.48
N GLU A 35 -3.13 -5.46 -18.41
CA GLU A 35 -4.24 -5.35 -19.39
C GLU A 35 -3.74 -5.03 -20.80
N GLN A 36 -2.74 -4.14 -20.92
CA GLN A 36 -2.11 -3.82 -22.19
C GLN A 36 -1.36 -5.03 -22.76
N MET A 37 -0.63 -5.76 -21.94
CA MET A 37 0.07 -7.00 -22.34
C MET A 37 -0.92 -8.04 -22.85
N GLU A 38 -2.04 -8.21 -22.17
CA GLU A 38 -3.10 -9.14 -22.60
C GLU A 38 -3.67 -8.77 -23.98
N LYS A 39 -3.90 -7.49 -24.22
CA LYS A 39 -4.35 -7.01 -25.54
C LYS A 39 -3.32 -7.28 -26.63
N LEU A 40 -2.04 -7.09 -26.35
CA LEU A 40 -0.97 -7.39 -27.30
C LEU A 40 -0.88 -8.89 -27.57
N ASP A 41 -1.05 -9.73 -26.55
CA ASP A 41 -1.08 -11.19 -26.70
C ASP A 41 -2.26 -11.64 -27.58
N GLU A 42 -3.42 -11.01 -27.43
CA GLU A 42 -4.59 -11.25 -28.29
C GLU A 42 -4.31 -10.87 -29.76
N LEU A 43 -3.66 -9.74 -30.01
CA LEU A 43 -3.25 -9.32 -31.34
C LEU A 43 -2.26 -10.32 -31.97
N ILE A 44 -1.27 -10.74 -31.22
CA ILE A 44 -0.30 -11.75 -31.68
C ILE A 44 -1.03 -13.04 -32.08
N SER A 45 -1.96 -13.48 -31.23
CA SER A 45 -2.76 -14.68 -31.48
C SER A 45 -3.61 -14.55 -32.75
N GLU A 46 -4.29 -13.44 -32.94
CA GLU A 46 -5.12 -13.18 -34.13
C GLU A 46 -4.32 -13.18 -35.43
N TYR A 47 -3.21 -12.42 -35.44
CA TYR A 47 -2.34 -12.35 -36.61
C TYR A 47 -1.63 -13.67 -36.91
N SER A 48 -1.28 -14.44 -35.89
CA SER A 48 -0.70 -15.76 -36.06
C SER A 48 -1.70 -16.74 -36.66
N LYS A 49 -2.98 -16.67 -36.26
CA LYS A 49 -4.06 -17.47 -36.85
C LYS A 49 -4.31 -17.09 -38.30
N GLU A 50 -4.30 -15.80 -38.61
CA GLU A 50 -4.45 -15.33 -40.00
C GLU A 50 -3.32 -15.82 -40.91
N LEU A 51 -2.07 -15.79 -40.42
CA LEU A 51 -0.92 -16.34 -41.13
C LEU A 51 -1.07 -17.83 -41.39
N PHE A 52 -1.52 -18.58 -40.39
CA PHE A 52 -1.75 -20.01 -40.51
C PHE A 52 -2.84 -20.34 -41.54
N ARG A 53 -3.95 -19.60 -41.50
CA ARG A 53 -5.05 -19.77 -42.49
C ARG A 53 -4.60 -19.45 -43.90
N ALA A 54 -3.85 -18.37 -44.10
CA ALA A 54 -3.32 -17.97 -45.39
C ALA A 54 -2.38 -19.04 -45.99
N LYS A 55 -1.54 -19.68 -45.18
CA LYS A 55 -0.69 -20.80 -45.62
C LYS A 55 -1.51 -22.02 -45.99
N LYS A 56 -2.53 -22.36 -45.23
CA LYS A 56 -3.37 -23.53 -45.42
C LYS A 56 -4.21 -23.43 -46.70
N ASP A 57 -4.72 -22.23 -47.00
CA ASP A 57 -5.63 -22.01 -48.17
C ASP A 57 -4.83 -21.82 -49.47
N GLY A 58 -3.51 -21.80 -49.45
CA GLY A 58 -2.66 -21.61 -50.62
C GLY A 58 -2.82 -20.24 -51.29
N SER A 59 -3.54 -19.32 -50.67
CA SER A 59 -3.79 -17.96 -51.16
C SER A 59 -2.78 -16.93 -50.60
N ALA A 60 -1.68 -17.39 -50.07
CA ALA A 60 -0.71 -16.54 -49.40
C ALA A 60 0.10 -15.69 -50.40
N ASP A 61 -0.21 -14.40 -50.47
CA ASP A 61 0.69 -13.41 -51.01
C ASP A 61 1.91 -13.31 -50.08
N ILE A 62 3.11 -13.52 -50.61
CA ILE A 62 4.36 -13.48 -49.87
C ILE A 62 4.56 -12.12 -49.20
N GLY A 63 4.23 -11.03 -49.93
CA GLY A 63 4.32 -9.66 -49.41
C GLY A 63 3.38 -9.43 -48.21
N ALA A 64 2.14 -9.88 -48.29
CA ALA A 64 1.16 -9.77 -47.20
C ALA A 64 1.56 -10.62 -45.99
N SER A 65 2.11 -11.83 -46.21
CA SER A 65 2.62 -12.69 -45.13
C SER A 65 3.85 -12.07 -44.42
N ASN A 66 4.73 -11.47 -45.18
CA ASN A 66 5.90 -10.77 -44.58
C ASN A 66 5.50 -9.56 -43.76
N LEU A 67 4.51 -8.78 -44.20
CA LEU A 67 3.95 -7.68 -43.42
C LEU A 67 3.35 -8.15 -42.10
N ARG A 68 2.58 -9.23 -42.14
CA ARG A 68 1.99 -9.82 -40.92
C ARG A 68 3.07 -10.30 -39.95
N ARG A 69 4.11 -10.96 -40.44
CA ARG A 69 5.24 -11.38 -39.60
C ARG A 69 5.98 -10.21 -38.98
N GLN A 70 6.21 -9.17 -39.78
CA GLN A 70 6.84 -7.95 -39.30
C GLN A 70 6.00 -7.27 -38.22
N PHE A 71 4.69 -7.21 -38.41
CA PHE A 71 3.76 -6.67 -37.42
C PHE A 71 3.77 -7.48 -36.12
N ILE A 72 3.75 -8.81 -36.21
CA ILE A 72 3.86 -9.69 -35.04
C ILE A 72 5.15 -9.44 -34.29
N ALA A 73 6.28 -9.29 -34.99
CA ALA A 73 7.58 -9.01 -34.38
C ALA A 73 7.57 -7.66 -33.64
N GLU A 74 6.96 -6.64 -34.22
CA GLU A 74 6.82 -5.32 -33.60
C GLU A 74 5.94 -5.38 -32.34
N VAL A 75 4.83 -6.11 -32.40
CA VAL A 75 3.94 -6.30 -31.23
C VAL A 75 4.63 -7.08 -30.13
N GLN A 76 5.39 -8.12 -30.48
CA GLN A 76 6.18 -8.88 -29.51
C GLN A 76 7.23 -8.01 -28.83
N GLN A 77 7.89 -7.14 -29.58
CA GLN A 77 8.85 -6.18 -29.03
C GLN A 77 8.19 -5.20 -28.08
N ALA A 78 7.02 -4.67 -28.42
CA ALA A 78 6.24 -3.81 -27.54
C ALA A 78 5.81 -4.55 -26.26
N ARG A 79 5.40 -5.82 -26.40
CA ARG A 79 5.05 -6.66 -25.25
C ARG A 79 6.25 -6.91 -24.34
N ASP A 80 7.42 -7.15 -24.89
CA ASP A 80 8.65 -7.33 -24.11
C ASP A 80 9.01 -6.06 -23.33
N GLY A 81 8.80 -4.89 -23.93
CA GLY A 81 8.96 -3.61 -23.27
C GLY A 81 8.00 -3.45 -22.08
N LEU A 82 6.73 -3.80 -22.27
CA LEU A 82 5.73 -3.79 -21.19
C LEU A 82 6.06 -4.80 -20.09
N ASN A 83 6.56 -5.97 -20.46
CA ASN A 83 6.98 -6.99 -19.50
C ASN A 83 8.14 -6.47 -18.63
N HIS A 84 9.09 -5.74 -19.24
CA HIS A 84 10.17 -5.10 -18.49
C HIS A 84 9.65 -4.04 -17.53
N GLU A 85 8.73 -3.17 -17.98
CA GLU A 85 8.08 -2.19 -17.11
C GLU A 85 7.33 -2.85 -15.95
N ASN A 86 6.64 -3.95 -16.24
CA ASN A 86 5.91 -4.72 -15.21
C ASN A 86 6.87 -5.27 -14.16
N SER A 87 8.03 -5.78 -14.57
CA SER A 87 9.06 -6.26 -13.65
C SER A 87 9.61 -5.15 -12.77
N MET A 88 9.81 -3.96 -13.32
CA MET A 88 10.24 -2.78 -12.54
C MET A 88 9.16 -2.36 -11.55
N LEU A 89 7.90 -2.40 -11.94
CA LEU A 89 6.77 -2.11 -11.04
C LEU A 89 6.62 -3.14 -9.92
N GLU A 90 6.95 -4.39 -10.16
CA GLU A 90 6.99 -5.41 -9.10
C GLU A 90 8.01 -5.08 -8.03
N ILE A 91 9.18 -4.59 -8.44
CA ILE A 91 10.22 -4.12 -7.51
C ILE A 91 9.72 -2.90 -6.74
N ASP A 92 9.16 -1.91 -7.43
CA ASP A 92 8.62 -0.70 -6.82
C ASP A 92 7.50 -1.03 -5.82
N LEU A 93 6.63 -1.97 -6.17
CA LEU A 93 5.55 -2.43 -5.30
C LEU A 93 6.08 -3.11 -4.04
N ARG A 94 7.11 -3.92 -4.17
CA ARG A 94 7.75 -4.57 -3.03
C ARG A 94 8.35 -3.54 -2.08
N VAL A 95 9.09 -2.56 -2.61
CA VAL A 95 9.68 -1.47 -1.83
C VAL A 95 8.58 -0.65 -1.14
N ALA A 96 7.50 -0.34 -1.87
CA ALA A 96 6.38 0.42 -1.32
C ALA A 96 5.66 -0.33 -0.18
N ARG A 97 5.50 -1.65 -0.31
CA ARG A 97 4.90 -2.49 0.75
C ARG A 97 5.78 -2.59 1.97
N GLU A 98 7.09 -2.70 1.80
CA GLU A 98 8.05 -2.70 2.90
C GLU A 98 8.03 -1.36 3.64
N ALA A 99 8.00 -0.26 2.91
CA ALA A 99 7.88 1.08 3.49
C ALA A 99 6.57 1.26 4.27
N LEU A 100 5.46 0.76 3.72
CA LEU A 100 4.16 0.77 4.41
C LEU A 100 4.22 -0.01 5.72
N GLN A 101 4.83 -1.19 5.69
CA GLN A 101 4.97 -2.03 6.88
C GLN A 101 5.79 -1.32 7.97
N GLU A 102 6.89 -0.66 7.62
CA GLU A 102 7.68 0.16 8.56
C GLU A 102 6.85 1.29 9.17
N LYS A 103 6.09 2.00 8.34
CA LYS A 103 5.22 3.10 8.80
C LYS A 103 4.12 2.61 9.73
N GLN A 104 3.54 1.45 9.45
CA GLN A 104 2.56 0.81 10.33
C GLN A 104 3.15 0.42 11.68
N LEU A 105 4.38 -0.07 11.71
CA LEU A 105 5.10 -0.38 12.96
C LEU A 105 5.38 0.88 13.78
N GLU A 106 5.81 1.95 13.13
CA GLU A 106 6.05 3.25 13.79
C GLU A 106 4.76 3.82 14.37
N GLU A 107 3.67 3.74 13.64
CA GLU A 107 2.34 4.15 14.11
C GLU A 107 1.92 3.34 15.34
N MET A 108 2.10 2.03 15.30
CA MET A 108 1.79 1.13 16.40
C MET A 108 2.59 1.49 17.66
N LYS A 109 3.88 1.77 17.51
CA LYS A 109 4.74 2.20 18.62
C LYS A 109 4.25 3.52 19.23
N ALA A 110 3.93 4.50 18.40
CA ALA A 110 3.41 5.79 18.85
C ALA A 110 2.08 5.64 19.61
N LYS A 111 1.18 4.83 19.10
CA LYS A 111 -0.11 4.52 19.77
C LYS A 111 0.09 3.86 21.11
N LYS A 112 1.01 2.90 21.21
CA LYS A 112 1.31 2.23 22.47
C LYS A 112 1.89 3.21 23.52
N MET A 113 2.75 4.12 23.08
CA MET A 113 3.29 5.14 23.99
C MET A 113 2.21 6.10 24.45
N LEU A 114 1.30 6.48 23.58
CA LEU A 114 0.14 7.31 23.91
C LEU A 114 -0.77 6.61 24.94
N GLU A 115 -1.09 5.34 24.73
CA GLU A 115 -1.89 4.54 25.67
C GLU A 115 -1.24 4.46 27.04
N ARG A 116 0.08 4.19 27.10
CA ARG A 116 0.82 4.14 28.35
C ARG A 116 0.79 5.46 29.11
N ASP A 117 0.97 6.57 28.40
CA ASP A 117 0.90 7.91 29.00
C ASP A 117 -0.51 8.21 29.54
N GLN A 118 -1.54 7.84 28.79
CA GLN A 118 -2.93 8.00 29.21
C GLN A 118 -3.23 7.16 30.46
N GLU A 119 -2.79 5.92 30.49
CA GLU A 119 -2.94 5.04 31.67
C GLU A 119 -2.23 5.59 32.89
N ARG A 120 -1.00 6.10 32.72
CA ARG A 120 -0.26 6.74 33.82
C ARG A 120 -0.96 7.97 34.35
N ALA A 121 -1.45 8.84 33.45
CA ALA A 121 -2.19 10.02 33.81
C ALA A 121 -3.47 9.69 34.57
N GLU A 122 -4.20 8.67 34.13
CA GLU A 122 -5.40 8.17 34.79
C GLU A 122 -5.09 7.61 36.17
N LYS A 123 -4.07 6.77 36.31
CA LYS A 123 -3.62 6.22 37.61
C LYS A 123 -3.20 7.33 38.55
N ASN A 124 -2.45 8.33 38.07
CA ASN A 124 -2.02 9.46 38.90
C ASN A 124 -3.22 10.32 39.35
N ASN A 125 -4.18 10.53 38.46
CA ASN A 125 -5.44 11.22 38.82
C ASN A 125 -6.22 10.45 39.86
N ASN A 126 -6.37 9.15 39.72
CA ASN A 126 -7.09 8.30 40.67
C ASN A 126 -6.39 8.30 42.04
N LEU A 127 -5.05 8.27 42.06
CA LEU A 127 -4.28 8.37 43.30
C LEU A 127 -4.46 9.71 43.99
N ARG A 128 -4.48 10.82 43.24
CA ARG A 128 -4.73 12.17 43.77
C ARG A 128 -6.13 12.30 44.37
N GLU A 129 -7.14 11.84 43.65
CA GLU A 129 -8.50 11.84 44.12
C GLU A 129 -8.66 11.02 45.41
N ARG A 130 -8.01 9.86 45.46
CA ARG A 130 -8.02 8.98 46.63
C ARG A 130 -7.35 9.64 47.83
N LYS A 131 -6.19 10.30 47.64
CA LYS A 131 -5.49 11.03 48.71
C LYS A 131 -6.31 12.21 49.19
N ASP A 132 -6.92 12.98 48.26
CA ASP A 132 -7.79 14.11 48.59
C ASP A 132 -9.00 13.66 49.38
N TYR A 133 -9.60 12.55 48.98
CA TYR A 133 -10.74 11.95 49.68
C TYR A 133 -10.35 11.47 51.07
N GLU A 134 -9.22 10.81 51.25
CA GLU A 134 -8.70 10.37 52.54
C GLU A 134 -8.37 11.56 53.45
N ALA A 135 -7.76 12.60 52.91
CA ALA A 135 -7.44 13.84 53.64
C ALA A 135 -8.73 14.55 54.10
N THR A 136 -9.75 14.63 53.24
CA THR A 136 -11.03 15.21 53.59
C THR A 136 -11.75 14.40 54.68
N ALA A 137 -11.73 13.07 54.55
CA ALA A 137 -12.31 12.18 55.58
C ALA A 137 -11.61 12.31 56.93
N LEU A 138 -10.28 12.42 56.91
CA LEU A 138 -9.49 12.60 58.12
C LEU A 138 -9.77 13.97 58.80
N ASN A 139 -9.88 15.03 58.00
CA ASN A 139 -10.25 16.36 58.51
C ASN A 139 -11.65 16.34 59.11
N GLN A 140 -12.61 15.71 58.51
CA GLN A 140 -13.98 15.58 59.07
C GLN A 140 -13.98 14.76 60.36
N PHE A 141 -13.19 13.72 60.42
CA PHE A 141 -13.02 12.90 61.63
C PHE A 141 -12.44 13.72 62.78
N ASN A 142 -11.40 14.49 62.52
CA ASN A 142 -10.74 15.35 63.50
C ASN A 142 -11.67 16.45 64.02
N LEU A 143 -12.48 17.03 63.15
CA LEU A 143 -13.48 18.03 63.49
C LEU A 143 -14.62 17.49 64.37
N ARG A 144 -15.02 16.23 64.18
CA ARG A 144 -16.03 15.57 64.99
C ARG A 144 -15.54 15.23 66.41
N ASN A 145 -14.25 15.05 66.59
CA ASN A 145 -13.62 14.66 67.87
C ASN A 145 -13.19 15.87 68.70
N ILE A 146 -13.43 17.08 68.30
CA ILE A 146 -13.25 18.30 69.07
C ILE A 146 -14.55 18.60 69.80
#